data_5122820ef0eea418aa3d2d5f752e37e4
#
_entry.id   5122820ef0eea418aa3d2d5f752e37e4
#
_cell.length_a   1.000
_cell.length_b   1.000
_cell.length_c   1.000
_cell.angle_alpha   90.00
_cell.angle_beta   90.00
_cell.angle_gamma   90.00
#
_symmetry.space_group_name_H-M   'P 1'
#
loop_
_entity.id
_entity.type
_entity.pdbx_description
1 polymer ?
#
loop_
_entity_poly.entity_id
_entity_poly.type
_entity_poly.pdbx_seq_one_letter_code
_entity_poly.pdbx_strand_id
1 'polypeptide(L)'
;MVKMLVASLLAFALSGCASVDVGHYAGEKPRLDLREYFNGTIDGWGTFQDRSGKVVARFHVVIDAKWNGNTGTLDESFEYADGKREKRVWSIV
;
A
#
# COMPACT_ATOMS: atom_id res chain seq x y z
N MET A 1 15.39 -28.47 32.65
CA MET A 1 13.99 -28.20 32.36
C MET A 1 13.70 -26.72 32.09
N VAL A 2 14.08 -25.82 33.00
CA VAL A 2 13.83 -24.38 32.82
C VAL A 2 14.53 -23.78 31.58
N LYS A 3 15.73 -24.22 31.26
CA LYS A 3 16.53 -23.76 30.12
C LYS A 3 15.88 -24.16 28.78
N MET A 4 15.25 -25.32 28.68
CA MET A 4 14.54 -25.77 27.48
C MET A 4 13.23 -25.04 27.28
N LEU A 5 12.52 -24.69 28.35
CA LEU A 5 11.29 -23.89 28.32
C LEU A 5 11.54 -22.46 27.83
N VAL A 6 12.62 -21.83 28.29
CA VAL A 6 13.03 -20.48 27.88
C VAL A 6 13.43 -20.47 26.41
N ALA A 7 14.16 -21.48 25.93
CA ALA A 7 14.55 -21.61 24.53
C ALA A 7 13.33 -21.79 23.61
N SER A 8 12.34 -22.57 24.04
CA SER A 8 11.08 -22.75 23.29
C SER A 8 10.25 -21.48 23.21
N LEU A 9 10.15 -20.70 24.28
CA LEU A 9 9.48 -19.40 24.32
C LEU A 9 10.16 -18.36 23.42
N LEU A 10 11.50 -18.33 23.39
CA LEU A 10 12.28 -17.47 22.52
C LEU A 10 12.11 -17.84 21.04
N ALA A 11 12.08 -19.13 20.70
CA ALA A 11 11.83 -19.60 19.33
C ALA A 11 10.42 -19.23 18.86
N PHE A 12 9.42 -19.27 19.73
CA PHE A 12 8.04 -18.85 19.42
C PHE A 12 7.93 -17.34 19.19
N ALA A 13 8.68 -16.54 19.94
CA ALA A 13 8.69 -15.08 19.78
C ALA A 13 9.37 -14.64 18.47
N LEU A 14 10.35 -15.42 17.98
CA LEU A 14 11.08 -15.15 16.74
C LEU A 14 10.32 -15.57 15.47
N SER A 15 9.34 -16.47 15.59
CA SER A 15 8.53 -16.97 14.47
C SER A 15 7.28 -16.12 14.16
N GLY A 16 7.07 -14.99 14.88
CA GLY A 16 5.79 -14.29 15.00
C GLY A 16 5.32 -13.46 13.82
N CYS A 17 6.08 -13.28 12.73
CA CYS A 17 5.68 -12.44 11.59
C CYS A 17 6.14 -13.06 10.27
N ALA A 18 5.51 -14.17 9.86
CA ALA A 18 5.69 -14.71 8.53
C ALA A 18 4.82 -13.93 7.55
N SER A 19 5.43 -13.22 6.60
CA SER A 19 4.75 -12.62 5.46
C SER A 19 4.79 -13.56 4.26
N VAL A 20 3.76 -13.48 3.41
CA VAL A 20 3.73 -14.23 2.14
C VAL A 20 4.75 -13.61 1.18
N ASP A 21 5.56 -14.44 0.54
CA ASP A 21 6.50 -14.01 -0.48
C ASP A 21 5.72 -13.50 -1.72
N VAL A 22 6.13 -12.38 -2.27
CA VAL A 22 5.55 -11.79 -3.48
C VAL A 22 5.55 -12.78 -4.65
N GLY A 23 6.58 -13.62 -4.76
CA GLY A 23 6.68 -14.67 -5.77
C GLY A 23 5.52 -15.65 -5.77
N HIS A 24 4.82 -15.81 -4.66
CA HIS A 24 3.62 -16.63 -4.56
C HIS A 24 2.52 -16.22 -5.56
N TYR A 25 2.48 -14.93 -5.89
CA TYR A 25 1.46 -14.35 -6.79
C TYR A 25 1.93 -14.22 -8.24
N ALA A 26 3.11 -14.72 -8.59
CA ALA A 26 3.73 -14.53 -9.92
C ALA A 26 2.89 -15.07 -11.06
N GLY A 27 2.08 -16.13 -10.82
CA GLY A 27 1.20 -16.72 -11.82
C GLY A 27 -0.21 -16.16 -11.89
N GLU A 28 -0.54 -15.18 -11.03
CA GLU A 28 -1.88 -14.64 -10.96
C GLU A 28 -2.22 -13.72 -12.14
N LYS A 29 -3.51 -13.66 -12.46
CA LYS A 29 -4.06 -12.86 -13.56
C LYS A 29 -5.21 -11.97 -13.05
N PRO A 30 -5.40 -10.76 -13.59
CA PRO A 30 -4.58 -10.10 -14.61
C PRO A 30 -3.23 -9.67 -14.05
N ARG A 31 -2.21 -9.63 -14.91
CA ARG A 31 -0.89 -9.14 -14.53
C ARG A 31 -0.93 -7.61 -14.35
N LEU A 32 -0.41 -7.13 -13.22
CA LEU A 32 -0.30 -5.69 -12.97
C LEU A 32 0.87 -5.10 -13.77
N ASP A 33 0.57 -4.14 -14.61
CA ASP A 33 1.55 -3.25 -15.23
C ASP A 33 1.22 -1.82 -14.80
N LEU A 34 2.13 -1.15 -14.10
CA LEU A 34 1.89 0.19 -13.54
C LEU A 34 1.63 1.23 -14.62
N ARG A 35 2.27 1.10 -15.79
CA ARG A 35 2.09 2.03 -16.91
C ARG A 35 0.73 1.89 -17.58
N GLU A 36 0.18 0.70 -17.57
CA GLU A 36 -1.18 0.45 -18.08
C GLU A 36 -2.23 0.86 -17.07
N TYR A 37 -2.03 0.47 -15.81
CA TYR A 37 -2.98 0.74 -14.73
C TYR A 37 -3.06 2.23 -14.40
N PHE A 38 -1.91 2.87 -14.17
CA PHE A 38 -1.83 4.30 -13.88
C PHE A 38 -1.61 5.10 -15.17
N ASN A 39 -2.64 5.21 -15.98
CA ASN A 39 -2.62 5.97 -17.21
C ASN A 39 -3.91 6.78 -17.34
N GLY A 40 -3.81 8.10 -17.43
CA GLY A 40 -4.94 9.00 -17.44
C GLY A 40 -5.45 9.32 -16.04
N THR A 41 -6.74 9.58 -15.93
CA THR A 41 -7.39 9.98 -14.67
C THR A 41 -7.98 8.76 -13.97
N ILE A 42 -7.62 8.59 -12.71
CA ILE A 42 -8.04 7.49 -11.86
C ILE A 42 -8.67 8.06 -10.59
N ASP A 43 -9.81 7.51 -10.19
CA ASP A 43 -10.46 7.79 -8.92
C ASP A 43 -10.20 6.67 -7.93
N GLY A 44 -9.93 7.05 -6.68
CA GLY A 44 -9.77 6.11 -5.59
C GLY A 44 -10.46 6.60 -4.32
N TRP A 45 -10.97 5.67 -3.55
CA TRP A 45 -11.54 5.92 -2.23
C TRP A 45 -10.81 5.07 -1.22
N GLY A 46 -10.46 5.66 -0.10
CA GLY A 46 -9.70 4.95 0.90
C GLY A 46 -9.92 5.47 2.31
N THR A 47 -9.32 4.75 3.23
CA THR A 47 -9.31 5.09 4.64
C THR A 47 -7.90 5.02 5.19
N PHE A 48 -7.60 5.86 6.18
CA PHE A 48 -6.45 5.67 7.05
C PHE A 48 -6.93 5.06 8.37
N GLN A 49 -6.22 4.05 8.81
CA GLN A 49 -6.48 3.38 10.06
C GLN A 49 -5.28 3.55 11.00
N ASP A 50 -5.55 3.68 12.30
CA ASP A 50 -4.51 3.64 13.30
C ASP A 50 -4.05 2.21 13.58
N ARG A 51 -3.12 2.03 14.52
CA ARG A 51 -2.58 0.71 14.87
C ARG A 51 -3.62 -0.24 15.45
N SER A 52 -4.71 0.29 15.99
CA SER A 52 -5.81 -0.53 16.52
C SER A 52 -6.82 -0.95 15.45
N GLY A 53 -6.65 -0.47 14.21
CA GLY A 53 -7.58 -0.70 13.11
C GLY A 53 -8.74 0.31 13.04
N LYS A 54 -8.73 1.33 13.90
CA LYS A 54 -9.75 2.38 13.88
C LYS A 54 -9.56 3.30 12.68
N VAL A 55 -10.63 3.54 11.93
CA VAL A 55 -10.62 4.52 10.84
C VAL A 55 -10.52 5.92 11.40
N VAL A 56 -9.44 6.63 11.07
CA VAL A 56 -9.16 8.00 11.52
C VAL A 56 -9.35 9.04 10.43
N ALA A 57 -9.37 8.63 9.17
CA ALA A 57 -9.67 9.50 8.03
C ALA A 57 -10.25 8.71 6.86
N ARG A 58 -11.13 9.36 6.11
CA ARG A 58 -11.66 8.84 4.83
C ARG A 58 -11.37 9.86 3.75
N PHE A 59 -11.03 9.38 2.57
CA PHE A 59 -10.71 10.26 1.46
C PHE A 59 -11.17 9.73 0.10
N HIS A 60 -11.36 10.66 -0.81
CA HIS A 60 -11.41 10.44 -2.24
C HIS A 60 -10.14 11.04 -2.85
N VAL A 61 -9.48 10.31 -3.73
CA VAL A 61 -8.31 10.79 -4.45
C VAL A 61 -8.58 10.74 -5.95
N VAL A 62 -8.20 11.80 -6.64
CA VAL A 62 -8.13 11.83 -8.09
C VAL A 62 -6.65 11.84 -8.47
N ILE A 63 -6.24 10.86 -9.25
CA ILE A 63 -4.86 10.70 -9.71
C ILE A 63 -4.81 11.01 -11.20
N ASP A 64 -4.06 12.02 -11.58
CA ASP A 64 -3.74 12.30 -12.97
C ASP A 64 -2.37 11.69 -13.26
N ALA A 65 -2.37 10.60 -14.04
CA ALA A 65 -1.19 9.81 -14.32
C ALA A 65 -0.72 10.01 -15.75
N LYS A 66 0.56 10.34 -15.91
CA LYS A 66 1.20 10.57 -17.21
C LYS A 66 2.55 9.85 -17.26
N TRP A 67 2.85 9.25 -18.40
CA TRP A 67 4.10 8.53 -18.63
C TRP A 67 4.87 9.11 -19.80
N ASN A 68 6.19 9.20 -19.63
CA ASN A 68 7.16 9.48 -20.69
C ASN A 68 8.20 8.36 -20.67
N GLY A 69 8.06 7.39 -21.57
CA GLY A 69 8.87 6.17 -21.54
C GLY A 69 8.65 5.40 -20.24
N ASN A 70 9.72 5.19 -19.49
CA ASN A 70 9.68 4.49 -18.19
C ASN A 70 9.51 5.44 -16.98
N THR A 71 9.35 6.72 -17.21
CA THR A 71 9.15 7.71 -16.15
C THR A 71 7.69 8.10 -16.10
N GLY A 72 7.06 7.87 -14.95
CA GLY A 72 5.68 8.23 -14.68
C GLY A 72 5.55 9.34 -13.67
N THR A 73 4.53 10.19 -13.83
CA THR A 73 4.15 11.21 -12.86
C THR A 73 2.71 10.95 -12.43
N LEU A 74 2.52 10.81 -11.13
CA LEU A 74 1.20 10.66 -10.51
C LEU A 74 0.90 11.94 -9.74
N ASP A 75 -0.01 12.76 -10.26
CA ASP A 75 -0.50 13.97 -9.59
C ASP A 75 -1.77 13.60 -8.85
N GLU A 76 -1.68 13.55 -7.51
CA GLU A 76 -2.76 13.11 -6.65
C GLU A 76 -3.42 14.29 -5.95
N SER A 77 -4.74 14.39 -6.08
CA SER A 77 -5.57 15.37 -5.40
C SER A 77 -6.48 14.65 -4.42
N PHE A 78 -6.26 14.88 -3.13
CA PHE A 78 -7.03 14.27 -2.04
C PHE A 78 -8.10 15.22 -1.54
N GLU A 79 -9.28 14.69 -1.31
CA GLU A 79 -10.36 15.34 -0.59
C GLU A 79 -10.78 14.44 0.58
N TYR A 80 -10.61 14.94 1.79
CA TYR A 80 -10.96 14.22 3.02
C TYR A 80 -12.41 14.48 3.40
N ALA A 81 -13.00 13.53 4.14
CA ALA A 81 -14.39 13.64 4.60
C ALA A 81 -14.68 14.88 5.45
N ASP A 82 -13.65 15.43 6.13
CA ASP A 82 -13.75 16.67 6.90
C ASP A 82 -13.63 17.95 6.06
N GLY A 83 -13.49 17.82 4.73
CA GLY A 83 -13.35 18.93 3.78
C GLY A 83 -11.92 19.37 3.53
N LYS A 84 -10.93 18.83 4.22
CA LYS A 84 -9.52 19.15 3.95
C LYS A 84 -9.11 18.63 2.59
N ARG A 85 -8.19 19.35 1.96
CA ARG A 85 -7.62 18.98 0.66
C ARG A 85 -6.10 18.92 0.75
N GLU A 86 -5.52 17.98 0.01
CA GLU A 86 -4.07 17.78 -0.04
C GLU A 86 -3.66 17.37 -1.44
N LYS A 87 -2.48 17.77 -1.86
CA LYS A 87 -1.87 17.34 -3.12
C LYS A 87 -0.57 16.62 -2.88
N ARG A 88 -0.34 15.56 -3.64
CA ARG A 88 0.94 14.84 -3.69
C ARG A 88 1.30 14.56 -5.13
N VAL A 89 2.59 14.68 -5.44
CA VAL A 89 3.12 14.33 -6.76
C VAL A 89 4.18 13.26 -6.57
N TRP A 90 4.00 12.14 -7.24
CA TRP A 90 4.94 11.02 -7.26
C TRP A 90 5.63 10.95 -8.61
N SER A 91 6.94 10.75 -8.59
CA SER A 91 7.71 10.37 -9.76
C SER A 91 8.10 8.90 -9.64
N ILE A 92 7.76 8.12 -10.65
CA ILE A 92 8.05 6.68 -10.72
C ILE A 92 9.07 6.47 -11.83
N VAL A 93 10.12 5.75 -11.48
CA VAL A 93 11.21 5.46 -12.43
C VAL A 93 11.36 3.96 -12.64
#